data_4ef15d546aefa2ce32c1875d4406a80c
#
_entry.id   4ef15d546aefa2ce32c1875d4406a80c
#
_cell.length_a   1.000
_cell.length_b   1.000
_cell.length_c   1.000
_cell.angle_alpha   90.00
_cell.angle_beta   90.00
_cell.angle_gamma   90.00
#
_symmetry.space_group_name_H-M   'P 1'
#
loop_
_entity.id
_entity.type
_entity.pdbx_description
1 polymer ?
#
loop_
_entity_poly.entity_id
_entity_poly.type
_entity_poly.pdbx_seq_one_letter_code
_entity_poly.pdbx_strand_id
1 'polypeptide(L)'
;MKRTLFVFGWSIWLFSGATAIAQSPLERIVITYPSRSIASVDLYIAQERGFFRQEGLLADVVQVRGNIGVTALLSGDAHAINNVGTLIRAAERSDLPAKVLSQSLKKNLFWLVTKPEIKSLAELKGKTFGTTTFGGSQHLAALRLLQKAGLDPEKDITVVVGGDVPAQLQSLLSGVVQLVALSPPTVILARDKFKLRIHGSTLEDVANLQNGLAFSDKLVREKRELVKRILRARSRAHRYLFENERGTAEVLAKFLNVDLAVALESYRLARPAFTANGIPTDKEVEEFLRADAEVLKLKEPVPAAKIFDFGLQREINQELGIK
;
A
#
# COMPACT_ATOMS: atom_id res chain seq x y z
N MET A 1 -26.54 -90.37 11.76
CA MET A 1 -26.51 -89.14 12.61
C MET A 1 -25.26 -88.35 12.32
N LYS A 2 -25.35 -87.29 11.48
CA LYS A 2 -24.23 -86.42 11.16
C LYS A 2 -24.52 -85.08 11.81
N ARG A 3 -23.67 -84.64 12.77
CA ARG A 3 -23.73 -83.33 13.41
C ARG A 3 -22.91 -82.33 12.61
N THR A 4 -23.60 -81.32 12.10
CA THR A 4 -22.95 -80.19 11.39
C THR A 4 -22.66 -79.08 12.40
N LEU A 5 -21.37 -78.69 12.61
CA LEU A 5 -20.95 -77.55 13.38
C LEU A 5 -21.05 -76.28 12.52
N PHE A 6 -21.80 -75.30 12.96
CA PHE A 6 -21.81 -73.95 12.44
C PHE A 6 -20.77 -73.10 13.20
N VAL A 7 -19.76 -72.62 12.48
CA VAL A 7 -18.79 -71.68 13.00
C VAL A 7 -19.29 -70.26 12.65
N PHE A 8 -19.63 -69.47 13.67
CA PHE A 8 -19.99 -68.06 13.53
C PHE A 8 -18.69 -67.22 13.51
N GLY A 9 -18.32 -66.70 12.35
CA GLY A 9 -17.22 -65.74 12.23
C GLY A 9 -17.68 -64.33 12.63
N TRP A 10 -17.11 -63.78 13.70
CA TRP A 10 -17.29 -62.38 14.07
C TRP A 10 -16.30 -61.51 13.27
N SER A 11 -16.82 -60.74 12.30
CA SER A 11 -16.06 -59.71 11.60
C SER A 11 -16.03 -58.46 12.47
N ILE A 12 -14.85 -58.16 13.04
CA ILE A 12 -14.60 -56.89 13.76
C ILE A 12 -14.36 -55.81 12.70
N TRP A 13 -15.31 -54.90 12.53
CA TRP A 13 -15.15 -53.68 11.74
C TRP A 13 -14.40 -52.66 12.57
N LEU A 14 -13.10 -52.44 12.23
CA LEU A 14 -12.33 -51.33 12.76
C LEU A 14 -12.81 -50.03 12.09
N PHE A 15 -13.63 -49.27 12.77
CA PHE A 15 -13.95 -47.91 12.41
C PHE A 15 -12.68 -47.05 12.65
N SER A 16 -11.88 -46.81 11.61
CA SER A 16 -10.87 -45.76 11.62
C SER A 16 -11.62 -44.42 11.62
N GLY A 17 -11.83 -43.88 12.82
CA GLY A 17 -12.33 -42.51 12.99
C GLY A 17 -11.30 -41.52 12.45
N ALA A 18 -11.48 -41.05 11.19
CA ALA A 18 -10.79 -39.87 10.71
C ALA A 18 -11.30 -38.68 11.56
N THR A 19 -10.49 -38.25 12.52
CA THR A 19 -10.71 -36.97 13.20
C THR A 19 -10.62 -35.87 12.15
N ALA A 20 -11.77 -35.41 11.67
CA ALA A 20 -11.87 -34.17 10.91
C ALA A 20 -11.37 -33.05 11.82
N ILE A 21 -10.16 -32.57 11.55
CA ILE A 21 -9.64 -31.34 12.18
C ILE A 21 -10.58 -30.23 11.68
N ALA A 22 -11.55 -29.85 12.53
CA ALA A 22 -12.39 -28.70 12.26
C ALA A 22 -11.47 -27.49 12.13
N GLN A 23 -11.30 -26.96 10.93
CA GLN A 23 -10.58 -25.71 10.72
C GLN A 23 -11.31 -24.63 11.53
N SER A 24 -10.61 -24.02 12.46
CA SER A 24 -11.14 -22.87 13.20
C SER A 24 -11.65 -21.83 12.19
N PRO A 25 -12.79 -21.18 12.45
CA PRO A 25 -13.31 -20.15 11.56
C PRO A 25 -12.27 -19.04 11.36
N LEU A 26 -12.13 -18.55 10.12
CA LEU A 26 -11.20 -17.48 9.81
C LEU A 26 -11.57 -16.21 10.56
N GLU A 27 -10.61 -15.58 11.21
CA GLU A 27 -10.81 -14.28 11.87
C GLU A 27 -10.90 -13.16 10.83
N ARG A 28 -12.03 -12.43 10.85
CA ARG A 28 -12.26 -11.34 9.89
C ARG A 28 -11.47 -10.10 10.29
N ILE A 29 -10.75 -9.53 9.32
CA ILE A 29 -10.00 -8.29 9.47
C ILE A 29 -10.33 -7.30 8.36
N VAL A 30 -10.20 -6.01 8.65
CA VAL A 30 -10.35 -4.93 7.68
C VAL A 30 -9.01 -4.22 7.53
N ILE A 31 -8.53 -4.11 6.28
CA ILE A 31 -7.34 -3.33 5.93
C ILE A 31 -7.74 -2.30 4.88
N THR A 32 -7.45 -1.02 5.12
CA THR A 32 -7.80 0.02 4.16
C THR A 32 -6.61 0.45 3.31
N TYR A 33 -6.89 0.85 2.05
CA TYR A 33 -5.90 1.39 1.12
C TYR A 33 -6.49 2.56 0.30
N PRO A 34 -5.67 3.53 -0.19
CA PRO A 34 -6.20 4.80 -0.69
C PRO A 34 -6.61 4.77 -2.16
N SER A 35 -5.96 3.96 -2.99
CA SER A 35 -6.13 4.00 -4.45
C SER A 35 -5.71 2.70 -5.10
N ARG A 36 -6.38 2.35 -6.20
CA ARG A 36 -6.00 1.22 -7.05
C ARG A 36 -4.73 1.53 -7.83
N SER A 37 -3.62 1.03 -7.34
CA SER A 37 -2.30 1.20 -7.96
C SER A 37 -1.35 0.11 -7.51
N ILE A 38 -0.17 0.04 -8.14
CA ILE A 38 0.88 -0.89 -7.75
C ILE A 38 1.39 -0.66 -6.32
N ALA A 39 1.20 0.51 -5.75
CA ALA A 39 1.67 0.85 -4.41
C ALA A 39 1.10 -0.05 -3.28
N SER A 40 -0.03 -0.72 -3.54
CA SER A 40 -0.67 -1.66 -2.60
C SER A 40 -0.60 -3.12 -3.08
N VAL A 41 0.30 -3.43 -4.01
CA VAL A 41 0.36 -4.75 -4.67
C VAL A 41 0.58 -5.91 -3.70
N ASP A 42 1.33 -5.69 -2.63
CA ASP A 42 1.56 -6.70 -1.59
C ASP A 42 0.28 -7.13 -0.86
N LEU A 43 -0.69 -6.23 -0.66
CA LEU A 43 -2.01 -6.59 -0.13
C LEU A 43 -2.80 -7.43 -1.14
N TYR A 44 -2.73 -7.10 -2.43
CA TYR A 44 -3.41 -7.85 -3.49
C TYR A 44 -2.81 -9.25 -3.65
N ILE A 45 -1.48 -9.37 -3.57
CA ILE A 45 -0.79 -10.66 -3.57
C ILE A 45 -1.20 -11.46 -2.34
N ALA A 46 -1.21 -10.86 -1.13
CA ALA A 46 -1.59 -11.55 0.10
C ALA A 46 -3.01 -12.13 0.03
N GLN A 47 -3.93 -11.41 -0.59
CA GLN A 47 -5.32 -11.84 -0.79
C GLN A 47 -5.41 -12.93 -1.86
N GLU A 48 -4.87 -12.71 -3.06
CA GLU A 48 -5.00 -13.59 -4.22
C GLU A 48 -4.22 -14.91 -4.05
N ARG A 49 -3.04 -14.87 -3.43
CA ARG A 49 -2.21 -16.06 -3.14
C ARG A 49 -2.58 -16.74 -1.83
N GLY A 50 -3.61 -16.26 -1.13
CA GLY A 50 -4.15 -16.85 0.07
C GLY A 50 -3.26 -16.73 1.31
N PHE A 51 -2.30 -15.81 1.35
CA PHE A 51 -1.40 -15.66 2.50
C PHE A 51 -2.15 -15.22 3.77
N PHE A 52 -3.21 -14.42 3.65
CA PHE A 52 -4.08 -14.12 4.79
C PHE A 52 -4.79 -15.38 5.30
N ARG A 53 -5.31 -16.23 4.40
CA ARG A 53 -5.98 -17.49 4.79
C ARG A 53 -5.03 -18.46 5.48
N GLN A 54 -3.77 -18.53 5.04
CA GLN A 54 -2.73 -19.35 5.67
C GLN A 54 -2.44 -18.92 7.12
N GLU A 55 -2.69 -17.65 7.43
CA GLU A 55 -2.58 -17.10 8.80
C GLU A 55 -3.94 -17.15 9.56
N GLY A 56 -4.94 -17.87 9.04
CA GLY A 56 -6.27 -17.96 9.66
C GLY A 56 -7.07 -16.67 9.56
N LEU A 57 -6.80 -15.81 8.55
CA LEU A 57 -7.45 -14.52 8.40
C LEU A 57 -8.35 -14.47 7.15
N LEU A 58 -9.53 -13.85 7.30
CA LEU A 58 -10.37 -13.40 6.20
C LEU A 58 -10.22 -11.88 6.08
N ALA A 59 -9.39 -11.42 5.12
CA ALA A 59 -9.08 -10.01 4.96
C ALA A 59 -10.04 -9.32 3.99
N ASP A 60 -10.77 -8.32 4.49
CA ASP A 60 -11.47 -7.34 3.68
C ASP A 60 -10.52 -6.18 3.38
N VAL A 61 -10.03 -6.10 2.14
CA VAL A 61 -9.16 -5.03 1.67
C VAL A 61 -10.02 -3.95 1.03
N VAL A 62 -10.24 -2.83 1.75
CA VAL A 62 -11.25 -1.82 1.42
C VAL A 62 -10.62 -0.52 0.95
N GLN A 63 -11.06 -0.02 -0.20
CA GLN A 63 -10.60 1.26 -0.72
C GLN A 63 -11.33 2.41 -0.04
N VAL A 64 -10.56 3.29 0.63
CA VAL A 64 -11.08 4.53 1.23
C VAL A 64 -10.04 5.65 1.10
N ARG A 65 -10.49 6.91 1.14
CA ARG A 65 -9.55 8.05 1.18
C ARG A 65 -8.65 7.97 2.41
N GLY A 66 -7.41 8.47 2.29
CA GLY A 66 -6.40 8.33 3.33
C GLY A 66 -6.82 8.84 4.70
N ASN A 67 -7.46 10.00 4.77
CA ASN A 67 -7.97 10.56 6.04
C ASN A 67 -9.08 9.68 6.66
N ILE A 68 -9.99 9.13 5.83
CA ILE A 68 -11.03 8.19 6.31
C ILE A 68 -10.36 6.93 6.86
N GLY A 69 -9.33 6.41 6.18
CA GLY A 69 -8.55 5.26 6.66
C GLY A 69 -7.92 5.52 8.03
N VAL A 70 -7.31 6.69 8.25
CA VAL A 70 -6.75 7.06 9.56
C VAL A 70 -7.85 7.12 10.63
N THR A 71 -8.98 7.73 10.35
CA THR A 71 -10.12 7.75 11.27
C THR A 71 -10.60 6.33 11.60
N ALA A 72 -10.78 5.47 10.60
CA ALA A 72 -11.20 4.08 10.79
C ALA A 72 -10.21 3.25 11.61
N LEU A 73 -8.88 3.53 11.47
CA LEU A 73 -7.87 2.89 12.31
C LEU A 73 -8.01 3.30 13.78
N LEU A 74 -8.18 4.59 14.03
CA LEU A 74 -8.25 5.14 15.38
C LEU A 74 -9.56 4.76 16.11
N SER A 75 -10.68 4.64 15.37
CA SER A 75 -11.96 4.16 15.92
C SER A 75 -11.98 2.64 16.15
N GLY A 76 -11.09 1.88 15.48
CA GLY A 76 -11.06 0.42 15.50
C GLY A 76 -11.92 -0.26 14.44
N ASP A 77 -12.52 0.50 13.51
CA ASP A 77 -13.26 -0.04 12.37
C ASP A 77 -12.33 -0.69 11.33
N ALA A 78 -11.08 -0.25 11.27
CA ALA A 78 -10.01 -0.90 10.51
C ALA A 78 -8.93 -1.46 11.45
N HIS A 79 -8.45 -2.67 11.15
CA HIS A 79 -7.36 -3.31 11.89
C HIS A 79 -5.99 -2.76 11.48
N ALA A 80 -5.86 -2.39 10.20
CA ALA A 80 -4.65 -1.77 9.66
C ALA A 80 -4.99 -0.82 8.52
N ILE A 81 -4.07 0.12 8.27
CA ILE A 81 -4.12 0.97 7.07
C ILE A 81 -2.85 0.81 6.25
N ASN A 82 -2.99 0.78 4.92
CA ASN A 82 -1.86 0.73 4.00
C ASN A 82 -1.32 2.12 3.64
N ASN A 83 -2.15 3.16 3.70
CA ASN A 83 -1.76 4.54 3.40
C ASN A 83 -1.08 5.19 4.59
N VAL A 84 0.14 4.78 4.90
CA VAL A 84 0.89 5.28 6.06
C VAL A 84 1.30 6.74 5.92
N GLY A 85 1.51 7.24 4.70
CA GLY A 85 1.90 8.63 4.48
C GLY A 85 0.92 9.67 5.05
N THR A 86 -0.39 9.41 5.01
CA THR A 86 -1.38 10.30 5.63
C THR A 86 -1.32 10.22 7.16
N LEU A 87 -1.13 9.02 7.73
CA LEU A 87 -0.95 8.84 9.17
C LEU A 87 0.30 9.56 9.66
N ILE A 88 1.43 9.41 8.95
CA ILE A 88 2.70 10.04 9.31
C ILE A 88 2.51 11.55 9.45
N ARG A 89 1.91 12.20 8.45
CA ARG A 89 1.69 13.65 8.46
C ARG A 89 0.70 14.12 9.51
N ALA A 90 -0.26 13.27 9.86
CA ALA A 90 -1.12 13.56 11.01
C ALA A 90 -0.35 13.43 12.34
N ALA A 91 0.53 12.43 12.46
CA ALA A 91 1.38 12.21 13.65
C ALA A 91 2.49 13.26 13.79
N GLU A 92 2.95 13.87 12.70
CA GLU A 92 3.88 15.01 12.73
C GLU A 92 3.26 16.27 13.36
N ARG A 93 1.94 16.40 13.28
CA ARG A 93 1.20 17.58 13.80
C ARG A 93 0.49 17.34 15.13
N SER A 94 0.34 16.10 15.54
CA SER A 94 -0.39 15.72 16.75
C SER A 94 0.11 14.38 17.30
N ASP A 95 -0.24 14.08 18.54
CA ASP A 95 0.01 12.77 19.11
C ASP A 95 -1.11 11.81 18.68
N LEU A 96 -0.74 10.82 17.87
CA LEU A 96 -1.67 9.79 17.45
C LEU A 96 -1.32 8.45 18.14
N PRO A 97 -2.33 7.75 18.70
CA PRO A 97 -2.11 6.43 19.32
C PRO A 97 -2.03 5.33 18.25
N ALA A 98 -1.11 5.49 17.31
CA ALA A 98 -0.88 4.56 16.20
C ALA A 98 0.55 4.67 15.69
N LYS A 99 1.10 3.54 15.22
CA LYS A 99 2.46 3.43 14.68
C LYS A 99 2.47 2.74 13.33
N VAL A 100 3.44 3.12 12.49
CA VAL A 100 3.81 2.38 11.29
C VAL A 100 4.73 1.24 11.71
N LEU A 101 4.27 0.00 11.52
CA LEU A 101 5.02 -1.20 11.90
C LEU A 101 5.73 -1.85 10.72
N SER A 102 5.35 -1.52 9.51
CA SER A 102 5.97 -2.03 8.29
C SER A 102 5.85 -1.03 7.15
N GLN A 103 6.88 -0.92 6.32
CA GLN A 103 6.98 0.03 5.21
C GLN A 103 7.21 -0.70 3.89
N SER A 104 6.26 -0.62 2.95
CA SER A 104 6.39 -1.25 1.64
C SER A 104 7.26 -0.44 0.69
N LEU A 105 6.99 0.86 0.61
CA LEU A 105 7.63 1.75 -0.34
C LEU A 105 8.53 2.77 0.36
N LYS A 106 9.75 2.90 -0.12
CA LYS A 106 10.76 3.88 0.29
C LYS A 106 10.94 5.03 -0.70
N LYS A 107 10.24 4.98 -1.83
CA LYS A 107 10.18 6.04 -2.85
C LYS A 107 8.75 6.27 -3.28
N ASN A 108 8.44 7.50 -3.70
CA ASN A 108 7.17 7.80 -4.34
C ASN A 108 7.13 7.24 -5.77
N LEU A 109 5.94 6.82 -6.17
CA LEU A 109 5.66 6.30 -7.51
C LEU A 109 4.69 7.21 -8.25
N PHE A 110 5.01 8.51 -8.35
CA PHE A 110 4.17 9.48 -9.03
C PHE A 110 4.92 10.20 -10.15
N TRP A 111 4.20 10.44 -11.25
CA TRP A 111 4.62 11.20 -12.41
C TRP A 111 3.65 12.34 -12.61
N LEU A 112 4.15 13.55 -12.79
CA LEU A 112 3.32 14.71 -13.15
C LEU A 112 2.88 14.60 -14.61
N VAL A 113 1.58 14.65 -14.84
CA VAL A 113 0.97 14.43 -16.15
C VAL A 113 0.02 15.57 -16.49
N THR A 114 0.13 16.07 -17.71
CA THR A 114 -0.76 17.10 -18.29
C THR A 114 -1.22 16.67 -19.66
N LYS A 115 -2.13 17.43 -20.25
CA LYS A 115 -2.41 17.36 -21.68
C LYS A 115 -1.19 17.84 -22.49
N PRO A 116 -1.03 17.41 -23.76
CA PRO A 116 0.17 17.68 -24.57
C PRO A 116 0.46 19.15 -24.86
N GLU A 117 -0.58 19.99 -24.85
CA GLU A 117 -0.48 21.44 -25.09
C GLU A 117 0.30 22.17 -24.00
N ILE A 118 0.32 21.68 -22.76
CA ILE A 118 1.13 22.22 -21.67
C ILE A 118 2.55 21.69 -21.83
N LYS A 119 3.48 22.53 -22.27
CA LYS A 119 4.85 22.11 -22.63
C LYS A 119 5.81 22.12 -21.46
N SER A 120 5.56 22.93 -20.44
CA SER A 120 6.40 23.06 -19.25
C SER A 120 5.58 23.18 -17.98
N LEU A 121 6.17 22.86 -16.81
CA LEU A 121 5.50 23.03 -15.52
C LEU A 121 5.23 24.51 -15.19
N ALA A 122 6.00 25.46 -15.74
CA ALA A 122 5.79 26.89 -15.52
C ALA A 122 4.44 27.37 -16.07
N GLU A 123 3.92 26.74 -17.13
CA GLU A 123 2.61 27.05 -17.73
C GLU A 123 1.42 26.64 -16.84
N LEU A 124 1.70 25.97 -15.72
CA LEU A 124 0.66 25.54 -14.77
C LEU A 124 0.24 26.64 -13.80
N LYS A 125 0.87 27.82 -13.85
CA LYS A 125 0.45 28.97 -13.03
C LYS A 125 -1.03 29.31 -13.27
N GLY A 126 -1.82 29.38 -12.18
CA GLY A 126 -3.26 29.59 -12.21
C GLY A 126 -4.09 28.36 -12.61
N LYS A 127 -3.48 27.17 -12.74
CA LYS A 127 -4.16 25.93 -13.12
C LYS A 127 -4.53 25.07 -11.90
N THR A 128 -5.32 24.04 -12.18
CA THR A 128 -5.85 23.14 -11.13
C THR A 128 -5.11 21.80 -11.15
N PHE A 129 -4.65 21.39 -9.98
CA PHE A 129 -4.05 20.09 -9.71
C PHE A 129 -5.07 19.18 -9.00
N GLY A 130 -5.29 17.99 -9.58
CA GLY A 130 -6.11 16.94 -8.98
C GLY A 130 -5.29 15.99 -8.10
N THR A 131 -5.70 15.80 -6.83
CA THR A 131 -5.06 14.88 -5.89
C THR A 131 -6.04 13.88 -5.29
N THR A 132 -5.52 12.76 -4.71
CA THR A 132 -6.36 11.75 -4.02
C THR A 132 -6.77 12.19 -2.63
N THR A 133 -5.86 12.86 -1.91
CA THR A 133 -6.05 13.31 -0.52
C THR A 133 -5.20 14.54 -0.30
N PHE A 134 -5.80 15.60 0.21
CA PHE A 134 -5.06 16.80 0.61
C PHE A 134 -4.08 16.45 1.74
N GLY A 135 -2.82 16.87 1.64
CA GLY A 135 -1.76 16.52 2.59
C GLY A 135 -1.23 15.09 2.47
N GLY A 136 -1.75 14.27 1.54
CA GLY A 136 -1.25 12.92 1.28
C GLY A 136 0.05 12.90 0.49
N SER A 137 0.69 11.71 0.37
CA SER A 137 1.99 11.54 -0.31
C SER A 137 1.98 12.01 -1.76
N GLN A 138 0.89 11.75 -2.50
CA GLN A 138 0.73 12.22 -3.89
C GLN A 138 0.73 13.75 -3.95
N HIS A 139 -0.06 14.38 -3.08
CA HIS A 139 -0.16 15.83 -3.01
C HIS A 139 1.19 16.48 -2.76
N LEU A 140 1.86 16.10 -1.66
CA LEU A 140 3.13 16.72 -1.26
C LEU A 140 4.26 16.42 -2.26
N ALA A 141 4.28 15.22 -2.85
CA ALA A 141 5.24 14.89 -3.89
C ALA A 141 5.08 15.78 -5.14
N ALA A 142 3.84 16.04 -5.57
CA ALA A 142 3.55 16.95 -6.68
C ALA A 142 3.98 18.39 -6.34
N LEU A 143 3.66 18.88 -5.14
CA LEU A 143 4.08 20.23 -4.71
C LEU A 143 5.59 20.41 -4.77
N ARG A 144 6.39 19.41 -4.34
CA ARG A 144 7.85 19.45 -4.42
C ARG A 144 8.34 19.61 -5.87
N LEU A 145 7.77 18.84 -6.81
CA LEU A 145 8.16 18.97 -8.23
C LEU A 145 7.78 20.33 -8.80
N LEU A 146 6.63 20.88 -8.42
CA LEU A 146 6.20 22.21 -8.83
C LEU A 146 7.12 23.31 -8.25
N GLN A 147 7.52 23.20 -6.98
CA GLN A 147 8.48 24.11 -6.36
C GLN A 147 9.85 24.06 -7.07
N LYS A 148 10.36 22.86 -7.39
CA LYS A 148 11.59 22.71 -8.18
C LYS A 148 11.50 23.34 -9.56
N ALA A 149 10.29 23.43 -10.13
CA ALA A 149 10.02 24.09 -11.40
C ALA A 149 9.81 25.63 -11.26
N GLY A 150 10.00 26.18 -10.05
CA GLY A 150 9.90 27.62 -9.80
C GLY A 150 8.50 28.14 -9.51
N LEU A 151 7.52 27.27 -9.29
CA LEU A 151 6.16 27.64 -8.88
C LEU A 151 6.05 27.74 -7.36
N ASP A 152 5.21 28.65 -6.88
CA ASP A 152 4.71 28.64 -5.50
C ASP A 152 3.38 27.88 -5.46
N PRO A 153 3.36 26.61 -5.04
CA PRO A 153 2.14 25.80 -5.14
C PRO A 153 0.97 26.32 -4.30
N GLU A 154 1.24 27.13 -3.26
CA GLU A 154 0.19 27.71 -2.41
C GLU A 154 -0.52 28.89 -3.11
N LYS A 155 0.16 29.58 -4.02
CA LYS A 155 -0.37 30.74 -4.74
C LYS A 155 -0.67 30.49 -6.18
N ASP A 156 0.17 29.65 -6.84
CA ASP A 156 0.14 29.48 -8.28
C ASP A 156 -0.76 28.30 -8.72
N ILE A 157 -1.16 27.42 -7.79
CA ILE A 157 -1.89 26.18 -8.10
C ILE A 157 -3.16 26.06 -7.24
N THR A 158 -4.28 25.79 -7.88
CA THR A 158 -5.50 25.38 -7.14
C THR A 158 -5.50 23.86 -6.97
N VAL A 159 -5.59 23.37 -5.73
CA VAL A 159 -5.62 21.93 -5.46
C VAL A 159 -7.05 21.45 -5.19
N VAL A 160 -7.46 20.38 -5.88
CA VAL A 160 -8.79 19.75 -5.69
C VAL A 160 -8.63 18.25 -5.42
N VAL A 161 -9.53 17.69 -4.60
CA VAL A 161 -9.58 16.25 -4.36
C VAL A 161 -10.47 15.60 -5.42
N GLY A 162 -9.87 14.84 -6.34
CA GLY A 162 -10.49 14.32 -7.56
C GLY A 162 -10.69 12.79 -7.59
N GLY A 163 -10.78 12.13 -6.44
CA GLY A 163 -10.92 10.67 -6.39
C GLY A 163 -9.58 9.91 -6.41
N ASP A 164 -9.62 8.61 -6.77
CA ASP A 164 -8.42 7.77 -6.87
C ASP A 164 -7.60 8.08 -8.16
N VAL A 165 -6.42 7.47 -8.30
CA VAL A 165 -5.53 7.74 -9.44
C VAL A 165 -6.19 7.50 -10.80
N PRO A 166 -6.96 6.42 -11.05
CA PRO A 166 -7.72 6.27 -12.29
C PRO A 166 -8.76 7.37 -12.52
N ALA A 167 -9.46 7.81 -11.49
CA ALA A 167 -10.45 8.88 -11.60
C ALA A 167 -9.81 10.24 -11.95
N GLN A 168 -8.61 10.50 -11.44
CA GLN A 168 -7.84 11.70 -11.77
C GLN A 168 -7.42 11.74 -13.24
N LEU A 169 -7.06 10.59 -13.83
CA LEU A 169 -6.81 10.52 -15.27
C LEU A 169 -8.06 10.95 -16.07
N GLN A 170 -9.25 10.51 -15.67
CA GLN A 170 -10.48 10.92 -16.31
C GLN A 170 -10.75 12.43 -16.14
N SER A 171 -10.48 12.98 -14.96
CA SER A 171 -10.59 14.43 -14.68
C SER A 171 -9.65 15.26 -15.55
N LEU A 172 -8.42 14.76 -15.81
CA LEU A 172 -7.48 15.40 -16.73
C LEU A 172 -7.96 15.31 -18.18
N LEU A 173 -8.44 14.15 -18.62
CA LEU A 173 -8.94 13.95 -19.99
C LEU A 173 -10.14 14.84 -20.29
N SER A 174 -11.08 14.97 -19.34
CA SER A 174 -12.25 15.86 -19.46
C SER A 174 -11.92 17.34 -19.30
N GLY A 175 -10.71 17.70 -18.84
CA GLY A 175 -10.28 19.10 -18.64
C GLY A 175 -10.73 19.73 -17.32
N VAL A 176 -11.33 18.97 -16.40
CA VAL A 176 -11.70 19.44 -15.06
C VAL A 176 -10.48 19.87 -14.28
N VAL A 177 -9.36 19.16 -14.46
CA VAL A 177 -8.05 19.54 -13.93
C VAL A 177 -7.02 19.59 -15.06
N GLN A 178 -5.94 20.37 -14.88
CA GLN A 178 -4.90 20.53 -15.89
C GLN A 178 -3.62 19.76 -15.53
N LEU A 179 -3.47 19.40 -14.27
CA LEU A 179 -2.36 18.61 -13.76
C LEU A 179 -2.88 17.48 -12.87
N VAL A 180 -2.26 16.31 -12.99
CA VAL A 180 -2.43 15.18 -12.07
C VAL A 180 -1.08 14.54 -11.79
N ALA A 181 -0.99 13.79 -10.66
CA ALA A 181 0.16 12.96 -10.36
C ALA A 181 -0.25 11.49 -10.39
N LEU A 182 0.13 10.78 -11.43
CA LEU A 182 -0.30 9.41 -11.69
C LEU A 182 0.76 8.40 -11.31
N SER A 183 0.33 7.27 -10.76
CA SER A 183 1.18 6.11 -10.49
C SER A 183 0.89 4.97 -11.49
N PRO A 184 1.81 3.98 -11.65
CA PRO A 184 1.53 2.80 -12.46
C PRO A 184 0.34 1.99 -11.91
N PRO A 185 -0.49 1.42 -12.78
CA PRO A 185 -0.37 1.40 -14.26
C PRO A 185 -0.91 2.65 -14.96
N THR A 186 -1.59 3.54 -14.24
CA THR A 186 -2.35 4.65 -14.84
C THR A 186 -1.46 5.62 -15.62
N VAL A 187 -0.23 5.88 -15.16
CA VAL A 187 0.73 6.74 -15.90
C VAL A 187 1.16 6.10 -17.22
N ILE A 188 1.29 4.78 -17.28
CA ILE A 188 1.64 4.05 -18.51
C ILE A 188 0.49 4.19 -19.52
N LEU A 189 -0.75 3.99 -19.06
CA LEU A 189 -1.94 4.23 -19.90
C LEU A 189 -2.04 5.68 -20.38
N ALA A 190 -1.76 6.64 -19.52
CA ALA A 190 -1.74 8.06 -19.87
C ALA A 190 -0.75 8.35 -20.99
N ARG A 191 0.48 7.80 -20.90
CA ARG A 191 1.53 7.93 -21.92
C ARG A 191 1.15 7.23 -23.22
N ASP A 192 0.80 5.96 -23.18
CA ASP A 192 0.74 5.10 -24.35
C ASP A 192 -0.60 5.17 -25.08
N LYS A 193 -1.71 5.18 -24.33
CA LYS A 193 -3.06 5.20 -24.91
C LYS A 193 -3.55 6.62 -25.20
N PHE A 194 -3.31 7.54 -24.27
CA PHE A 194 -3.86 8.90 -24.36
C PHE A 194 -2.85 9.95 -24.82
N LYS A 195 -1.58 9.56 -25.05
CA LYS A 195 -0.49 10.42 -25.51
C LYS A 195 -0.32 11.68 -24.67
N LEU A 196 -0.60 11.59 -23.37
CA LEU A 196 -0.45 12.69 -22.44
C LEU A 196 1.04 12.97 -22.18
N ARG A 197 1.33 14.21 -21.77
CA ARG A 197 2.70 14.64 -21.49
C ARG A 197 3.09 14.32 -20.04
N ILE A 198 4.25 13.70 -19.88
CA ILE A 198 4.88 13.45 -18.58
C ILE A 198 5.98 14.49 -18.39
N HIS A 199 5.93 15.25 -17.28
CA HIS A 199 6.87 16.33 -16.98
C HIS A 199 7.96 15.95 -16.01
N GLY A 200 7.83 14.85 -15.30
CA GLY A 200 8.82 14.40 -14.35
C GLY A 200 8.28 13.33 -13.40
N SER A 201 9.17 12.78 -12.61
CA SER A 201 8.91 11.69 -11.68
C SER A 201 9.43 12.05 -10.29
N THR A 202 8.74 11.55 -9.29
CA THR A 202 9.19 11.59 -7.89
C THR A 202 10.04 10.38 -7.49
N LEU A 203 10.27 9.44 -8.42
CA LEU A 203 11.00 8.20 -8.14
C LEU A 203 12.47 8.45 -7.78
N GLU A 204 13.08 9.47 -8.38
CA GLU A 204 14.48 9.88 -8.12
C GLU A 204 14.61 10.91 -7.00
N ASP A 205 13.49 11.34 -6.43
CA ASP A 205 13.47 12.27 -5.31
C ASP A 205 13.96 11.61 -4.02
N VAL A 206 14.08 12.39 -2.94
CA VAL A 206 14.44 11.88 -1.61
C VAL A 206 13.54 10.72 -1.19
N ALA A 207 13.97 9.95 -0.20
CA ALA A 207 13.15 8.89 0.39
C ALA A 207 11.75 9.42 0.70
N ASN A 208 10.73 8.61 0.38
CA ASN A 208 9.34 8.94 0.71
C ASN A 208 8.57 7.69 1.12
N LEU A 209 8.15 7.68 2.36
CA LEU A 209 7.52 6.54 2.99
C LEU A 209 6.01 6.59 2.73
N GLN A 210 5.59 6.04 1.59
CA GLN A 210 4.24 6.18 1.07
C GLN A 210 3.27 5.11 1.59
N ASN A 211 3.60 3.84 1.42
CA ASN A 211 2.74 2.70 1.73
C ASN A 211 3.46 1.71 2.64
N GLY A 212 2.69 1.10 3.52
CA GLY A 212 3.16 0.13 4.51
C GLY A 212 1.99 -0.43 5.28
N LEU A 213 2.18 -0.78 6.54
CA LEU A 213 1.09 -1.09 7.45
C LEU A 213 1.27 -0.33 8.77
N ALA A 214 0.22 0.39 9.14
CA ALA A 214 0.12 1.02 10.44
C ALA A 214 -1.04 0.42 11.24
N PHE A 215 -0.87 0.42 12.55
CA PHE A 215 -1.80 -0.15 13.53
C PHE A 215 -2.00 0.81 14.68
N SER A 216 -3.16 0.74 15.35
CA SER A 216 -3.38 1.48 16.59
C SER A 216 -2.59 0.85 17.74
N ASP A 217 -2.10 1.67 18.66
CA ASP A 217 -1.38 1.21 19.86
C ASP A 217 -2.27 0.28 20.71
N LYS A 218 -3.58 0.52 20.71
CA LYS A 218 -4.56 -0.34 21.36
C LYS A 218 -4.53 -1.75 20.77
N LEU A 219 -4.63 -1.88 19.45
CA LEU A 219 -4.64 -3.19 18.79
C LEU A 219 -3.32 -3.94 19.01
N VAL A 220 -2.18 -3.24 18.91
CA VAL A 220 -0.85 -3.83 19.15
C VAL A 220 -0.74 -4.37 20.58
N ARG A 221 -1.23 -3.63 21.56
CA ARG A 221 -1.20 -4.03 22.98
C ARG A 221 -2.16 -5.19 23.28
N GLU A 222 -3.39 -5.13 22.77
CA GLU A 222 -4.46 -6.05 23.15
C GLU A 222 -4.51 -7.32 22.29
N LYS A 223 -4.05 -7.24 21.02
CA LYS A 223 -4.11 -8.33 20.05
C LYS A 223 -2.79 -8.51 19.27
N ARG A 224 -1.68 -8.54 20.01
CA ARG A 224 -0.33 -8.62 19.42
C ARG A 224 -0.19 -9.77 18.40
N GLU A 225 -0.74 -10.96 18.69
CA GLU A 225 -0.65 -12.09 17.76
C GLU A 225 -1.46 -11.88 16.48
N LEU A 226 -2.61 -11.21 16.55
CA LEU A 226 -3.35 -10.81 15.35
C LEU A 226 -2.52 -9.88 14.46
N VAL A 227 -1.85 -8.88 15.05
CA VAL A 227 -0.95 -7.98 14.33
C VAL A 227 0.20 -8.74 13.67
N LYS A 228 0.82 -9.71 14.39
CA LYS A 228 1.87 -10.58 13.84
C LYS A 228 1.37 -11.41 12.65
N ARG A 229 0.19 -12.01 12.73
CA ARG A 229 -0.41 -12.77 11.62
C ARG A 229 -0.64 -11.89 10.39
N ILE A 230 -1.12 -10.66 10.56
CA ILE A 230 -1.31 -9.69 9.47
C ILE A 230 0.05 -9.32 8.84
N LEU A 231 1.05 -8.99 9.65
CA LEU A 231 2.40 -8.68 9.19
C LEU A 231 3.05 -9.88 8.48
N ARG A 232 2.87 -11.10 8.98
CA ARG A 232 3.42 -12.33 8.40
C ARG A 232 2.82 -12.61 7.02
N ALA A 233 1.49 -12.52 6.89
CA ALA A 233 0.81 -12.67 5.61
C ALA A 233 1.31 -11.65 4.58
N ARG A 234 1.42 -10.39 4.97
CA ARG A 234 1.93 -9.32 4.10
C ARG A 234 3.42 -9.50 3.77
N SER A 235 4.27 -9.93 4.72
CA SER A 235 5.70 -10.15 4.48
C SER A 235 5.94 -11.29 3.49
N ARG A 236 5.13 -12.36 3.52
CA ARG A 236 5.15 -13.42 2.49
C ARG A 236 4.78 -12.86 1.11
N ALA A 237 3.76 -12.01 1.05
CA ALA A 237 3.36 -11.36 -0.20
C ALA A 237 4.45 -10.41 -0.73
N HIS A 238 5.10 -9.68 0.17
CA HIS A 238 6.20 -8.79 -0.17
C HIS A 238 7.42 -9.56 -0.71
N ARG A 239 7.77 -10.69 -0.09
CA ARG A 239 8.79 -11.60 -0.62
C ARG A 239 8.40 -12.17 -2.00
N TYR A 240 7.16 -12.62 -2.15
CA TYR A 240 6.64 -13.10 -3.44
C TYR A 240 6.77 -12.07 -4.55
N LEU A 241 6.55 -10.78 -4.25
CA LEU A 241 6.74 -9.67 -5.18
C LEU A 241 8.16 -9.65 -5.76
N PHE A 242 9.19 -9.89 -4.94
CA PHE A 242 10.58 -9.87 -5.38
C PHE A 242 11.00 -11.15 -6.11
N GLU A 243 10.44 -12.29 -5.73
CA GLU A 243 10.81 -13.61 -6.24
C GLU A 243 10.02 -14.02 -7.51
N ASN A 244 8.85 -13.38 -7.75
CA ASN A 244 7.95 -13.81 -8.83
C ASN A 244 7.38 -12.62 -9.62
N GLU A 245 8.18 -12.10 -10.55
CA GLU A 245 7.79 -10.98 -11.43
C GLU A 245 6.50 -11.29 -12.19
N ARG A 246 6.44 -12.44 -12.88
CA ARG A 246 5.27 -12.82 -13.69
C ARG A 246 4.02 -12.99 -12.83
N GLY A 247 4.13 -13.73 -11.73
CA GLY A 247 2.98 -13.93 -10.83
C GLY A 247 2.50 -12.64 -10.18
N THR A 248 3.40 -11.71 -9.87
CA THR A 248 3.04 -10.36 -9.40
C THR A 248 2.31 -9.57 -10.47
N ALA A 249 2.79 -9.62 -11.72
CA ALA A 249 2.14 -8.93 -12.83
C ALA A 249 0.76 -9.52 -13.15
N GLU A 250 0.57 -10.84 -13.04
CA GLU A 250 -0.73 -11.50 -13.21
C GLU A 250 -1.73 -11.03 -12.14
N VAL A 251 -1.30 -10.92 -10.88
CA VAL A 251 -2.14 -10.35 -9.81
C VAL A 251 -2.49 -8.90 -10.11
N LEU A 252 -1.53 -8.08 -10.54
CA LEU A 252 -1.77 -6.69 -10.92
C LEU A 252 -2.74 -6.57 -12.10
N ALA A 253 -2.54 -7.35 -13.15
CA ALA A 253 -3.39 -7.35 -14.34
C ALA A 253 -4.85 -7.65 -13.98
N LYS A 254 -5.08 -8.68 -13.16
CA LYS A 254 -6.40 -9.06 -12.67
C LYS A 254 -7.02 -7.97 -11.80
N PHE A 255 -6.28 -7.48 -10.83
CA PHE A 255 -6.82 -6.56 -9.81
C PHE A 255 -7.08 -5.16 -10.37
N LEU A 256 -6.21 -4.67 -11.25
CA LEU A 256 -6.30 -3.35 -11.83
C LEU A 256 -7.03 -3.32 -13.18
N ASN A 257 -7.42 -4.50 -13.70
CA ASN A 257 -8.08 -4.68 -15.00
C ASN A 257 -7.27 -4.01 -16.14
N VAL A 258 -6.02 -4.43 -16.27
CA VAL A 258 -5.09 -3.98 -17.32
C VAL A 258 -4.44 -5.18 -18.00
N ASP A 259 -3.91 -4.97 -19.21
CA ASP A 259 -3.17 -5.99 -19.93
C ASP A 259 -1.91 -6.43 -19.16
N LEU A 260 -1.53 -7.70 -19.32
CA LEU A 260 -0.34 -8.27 -18.67
C LEU A 260 0.94 -7.50 -19.03
N ALA A 261 1.06 -7.00 -20.26
CA ALA A 261 2.20 -6.19 -20.68
C ALA A 261 2.32 -4.90 -19.86
N VAL A 262 1.21 -4.19 -19.67
CA VAL A 262 1.12 -2.98 -18.83
C VAL A 262 1.43 -3.30 -17.37
N ALA A 263 0.94 -4.44 -16.86
CA ALA A 263 1.22 -4.88 -15.52
C ALA A 263 2.71 -5.23 -15.30
N LEU A 264 3.36 -5.90 -16.26
CA LEU A 264 4.80 -6.21 -16.25
C LEU A 264 5.64 -4.92 -16.26
N GLU A 265 5.31 -3.97 -17.13
CA GLU A 265 6.00 -2.67 -17.15
C GLU A 265 5.81 -1.93 -15.83
N SER A 266 4.59 -1.93 -15.28
CA SER A 266 4.28 -1.34 -13.98
C SER A 266 5.14 -1.93 -12.87
N TYR A 267 5.28 -3.25 -12.85
CA TYR A 267 6.11 -3.95 -11.88
C TYR A 267 7.58 -3.54 -12.00
N ARG A 268 8.15 -3.58 -13.21
CA ARG A 268 9.57 -3.24 -13.46
C ARG A 268 9.88 -1.81 -13.06
N LEU A 269 8.97 -0.89 -13.39
CA LEU A 269 9.09 0.53 -13.05
C LEU A 269 9.03 0.79 -11.54
N ALA A 270 8.18 0.05 -10.83
CA ALA A 270 7.96 0.26 -9.39
C ALA A 270 8.89 -0.55 -8.48
N ARG A 271 9.41 -1.69 -8.94
CA ARG A 271 10.19 -2.61 -8.11
C ARG A 271 11.34 -1.96 -7.32
N PRO A 272 12.14 -1.02 -7.88
CA PRO A 272 13.20 -0.35 -7.13
C PRO A 272 12.72 0.54 -5.98
N ALA A 273 11.45 0.94 -5.99
CA ALA A 273 10.86 1.77 -4.94
C ALA A 273 10.43 0.99 -3.71
N PHE A 274 10.34 -0.34 -3.79
CA PHE A 274 9.99 -1.17 -2.64
C PHE A 274 11.18 -1.36 -1.69
N THR A 275 10.90 -1.44 -0.38
CA THR A 275 11.88 -1.90 0.61
C THR A 275 12.16 -3.38 0.39
N ALA A 276 13.33 -3.86 0.76
CA ALA A 276 13.65 -5.29 0.60
C ALA A 276 12.83 -6.20 1.54
N ASN A 277 12.60 -5.74 2.75
CA ASN A 277 12.08 -6.55 3.86
C ASN A 277 10.99 -5.86 4.70
N GLY A 278 10.39 -4.80 4.19
CA GLY A 278 9.37 -4.05 4.94
C GLY A 278 9.92 -3.06 5.97
N ILE A 279 11.25 -2.82 5.96
CA ILE A 279 11.91 -1.88 6.88
C ILE A 279 12.80 -0.94 6.06
N PRO A 280 12.56 0.38 6.07
CA PRO A 280 13.49 1.34 5.49
C PRO A 280 14.74 1.46 6.37
N THR A 281 15.85 1.96 5.81
CA THR A 281 17.03 2.31 6.57
C THR A 281 16.77 3.53 7.46
N ASP A 282 17.49 3.66 8.57
CA ASP A 282 17.37 4.84 9.44
C ASP A 282 17.65 6.14 8.66
N LYS A 283 18.62 6.12 7.75
CA LYS A 283 18.90 7.24 6.85
C LYS A 283 17.70 7.62 5.98
N GLU A 284 17.00 6.63 5.39
CA GLU A 284 15.80 6.87 4.58
C GLU A 284 14.66 7.48 5.42
N VAL A 285 14.52 7.05 6.67
CA VAL A 285 13.53 7.61 7.62
C VAL A 285 13.88 9.05 7.97
N GLU A 286 15.14 9.34 8.31
CA GLU A 286 15.59 10.69 8.67
C GLU A 286 15.47 11.67 7.50
N GLU A 287 15.91 11.28 6.29
CA GLU A 287 15.79 12.08 5.07
C GLU A 287 14.33 12.39 4.76
N PHE A 288 13.44 11.41 4.91
CA PHE A 288 12.01 11.59 4.70
C PHE A 288 11.41 12.59 5.70
N LEU A 289 11.64 12.39 7.01
CA LEU A 289 11.08 13.27 8.05
C LEU A 289 11.60 14.71 7.92
N ARG A 290 12.88 14.89 7.56
CA ARG A 290 13.44 16.21 7.29
C ARG A 290 12.75 16.88 6.10
N ALA A 291 12.63 16.16 4.99
CA ALA A 291 11.99 16.69 3.79
C ALA A 291 10.49 16.97 3.99
N ASP A 292 9.80 16.18 4.81
CA ASP A 292 8.39 16.44 5.15
C ASP A 292 8.26 17.67 6.07
N ALA A 293 9.16 17.81 7.06
CA ALA A 293 9.18 18.98 7.94
C ALA A 293 9.33 20.29 7.16
N GLU A 294 10.20 20.33 6.12
CA GLU A 294 10.35 21.48 5.24
C GLU A 294 9.03 21.81 4.51
N VAL A 295 8.37 20.84 3.90
CA VAL A 295 7.11 21.03 3.17
C VAL A 295 5.96 21.42 4.10
N LEU A 296 5.92 20.83 5.30
CA LEU A 296 4.89 21.10 6.30
C LEU A 296 5.18 22.35 7.12
N LYS A 297 6.33 23.01 6.89
CA LYS A 297 6.78 24.21 7.62
C LYS A 297 6.87 23.97 9.13
N LEU A 298 7.32 22.78 9.54
CA LEU A 298 7.57 22.44 10.94
C LEU A 298 8.89 23.10 11.39
N LYS A 299 9.00 23.43 12.67
CA LYS A 299 10.23 24.02 13.24
C LYS A 299 11.40 23.04 13.18
N GLU A 300 11.13 21.75 13.40
CA GLU A 300 12.10 20.65 13.37
C GLU A 300 11.42 19.36 12.95
N PRO A 301 12.16 18.38 12.41
CA PRO A 301 11.63 17.06 12.12
C PRO A 301 11.18 16.35 13.39
N VAL A 302 10.07 15.62 13.30
CA VAL A 302 9.55 14.84 14.43
C VAL A 302 10.43 13.61 14.65
N PRO A 303 10.71 13.21 15.92
CA PRO A 303 11.48 11.99 16.19
C PRO A 303 10.84 10.75 15.56
N ALA A 304 11.64 9.94 14.87
CA ALA A 304 11.16 8.73 14.18
C ALA A 304 10.36 7.78 15.09
N ALA A 305 10.81 7.61 16.34
CA ALA A 305 10.14 6.74 17.32
C ALA A 305 8.71 7.18 17.68
N LYS A 306 8.35 8.44 17.43
CA LYS A 306 6.96 8.91 17.58
C LYS A 306 6.02 8.27 16.55
N ILE A 307 6.54 7.92 15.36
CA ILE A 307 5.76 7.49 14.21
C ILE A 307 5.98 6.02 13.87
N PHE A 308 7.22 5.52 14.00
CA PHE A 308 7.62 4.19 13.54
C PHE A 308 8.02 3.28 14.70
N ASP A 309 7.61 2.02 14.59
CA ASP A 309 8.08 0.91 15.43
C ASP A 309 8.18 -0.36 14.56
N PHE A 310 9.37 -0.67 14.09
CA PHE A 310 9.62 -1.85 13.26
C PHE A 310 9.97 -3.11 14.08
N GLY A 311 9.79 -3.12 15.40
CA GLY A 311 10.12 -4.25 16.26
C GLY A 311 9.44 -5.54 15.84
N LEU A 312 8.10 -5.49 15.65
CA LEU A 312 7.33 -6.66 15.19
C LEU A 312 7.69 -7.09 13.78
N GLN A 313 7.99 -6.15 12.88
CA GLN A 313 8.42 -6.51 11.53
C GLN A 313 9.77 -7.24 11.55
N ARG A 314 10.72 -6.84 12.41
CA ARG A 314 12.00 -7.55 12.58
C ARG A 314 11.78 -8.96 13.10
N GLU A 315 10.91 -9.17 14.10
CA GLU A 315 10.55 -10.50 14.59
C GLU A 315 10.01 -11.38 13.44
N ILE A 316 9.07 -10.87 12.64
CA ILE A 316 8.49 -11.60 11.50
C ILE A 316 9.54 -11.92 10.43
N ASN A 317 10.45 -10.99 10.16
CA ASN A 317 11.53 -11.23 9.21
C ASN A 317 12.45 -12.36 9.66
N GLN A 318 12.78 -12.42 10.96
CA GLN A 318 13.55 -13.53 11.56
C GLN A 318 12.78 -14.86 11.44
N GLU A 319 11.50 -14.89 11.81
CA GLU A 319 10.64 -16.09 11.69
C GLU A 319 10.58 -16.63 10.25
N LEU A 320 10.57 -15.74 9.24
CA LEU A 320 10.44 -16.09 7.83
C LEU A 320 11.78 -16.24 7.10
N GLY A 321 12.91 -15.98 7.75
CA GLY A 321 14.24 -15.98 7.12
C GLY A 321 14.41 -14.88 6.07
N ILE A 322 13.72 -13.73 6.22
CA ILE A 322 13.83 -12.57 5.34
C ILE A 322 14.98 -11.69 5.83
N LYS A 323 15.95 -11.42 4.94
CA LYS A 323 17.14 -10.60 5.24
C LYS A 323 16.91 -9.13 4.93
#